data_434e098d6e8f71ea4faaf4b988f8e538
#
_entry.id   434e098d6e8f71ea4faaf4b988f8e538
#
_cell.length_a   1.000
_cell.length_b   1.000
_cell.length_c   1.000
_cell.angle_alpha   90.00
_cell.angle_beta   90.00
_cell.angle_gamma   90.00
#
_symmetry.space_group_name_H-M   'P 1'
#
loop_
_entity.id
_entity.type
_entity.pdbx_description
1 polymer ?
#
loop_
_entity_poly.entity_id
_entity_poly.type
_entity_poly.pdbx_seq_one_letter_code
_entity_poly.pdbx_strand_id
1 'polypeptide(L)'
;LKQLDKASENQIELDLQIFARYLAPALGATVRFVGTEPFDPLTRRYNEMMTELLPKSGIEVVQIERKELEEKPISASRTRAFIENNKLHAAMQLVPPTTQPFIMAKFAVDALQQELDTTPKPGLVDKDNSGAHTDMDYILMERSIKSLRPYFVRLAQLGLSVDQLTTADVQRIGIEAEAAMLRTTHGVNTHRGALFALGITVAAAMWLYAHEGHEVRKDRLQQMIQEIAAGFPPSADTHGAEVVAKARVKGARENAVEGYPDLFETWGPYYRKLREDPHRAHRTLLKIMSMLQDTNIYYRTDAETAEIVRQSSGQLLQRFSVNSLREADAEFIRHNISPGGCADMLSLTILINAILR
;
A
#
# COMPACT_ATOMS: atom_id res chain seq x y z
N LEU A 1 25.43 -25.37 -12.81
CA LEU A 1 26.29 -24.36 -13.41
C LEU A 1 25.97 -24.30 -14.90
N LYS A 2 25.19 -23.28 -15.35
CA LYS A 2 25.06 -22.98 -16.77
C LYS A 2 26.46 -22.57 -17.25
N GLN A 3 27.09 -23.39 -18.11
CA GLN A 3 28.26 -22.97 -18.83
C GLN A 3 27.88 -21.80 -19.73
N LEU A 4 28.62 -20.69 -19.62
CA LEU A 4 28.55 -19.59 -20.58
C LEU A 4 28.92 -20.15 -21.93
N ASP A 5 28.00 -20.09 -22.87
CA ASP A 5 28.27 -20.51 -24.23
C ASP A 5 28.98 -19.38 -25.01
N LYS A 6 29.60 -19.73 -26.12
CA LYS A 6 30.31 -18.79 -26.99
C LYS A 6 29.38 -17.69 -27.56
N ALA A 7 28.09 -17.98 -27.66
CA ALA A 7 27.09 -17.02 -28.11
C ALA A 7 26.87 -15.89 -27.07
N SER A 8 26.85 -16.22 -25.77
CA SER A 8 26.74 -15.24 -24.69
C SER A 8 27.97 -14.32 -24.63
N GLU A 9 29.18 -14.84 -24.83
CA GLU A 9 30.41 -14.03 -24.88
C GLU A 9 30.41 -13.06 -26.07
N ASN A 10 30.03 -13.54 -27.27
CA ASN A 10 29.91 -12.68 -28.45
C ASN A 10 28.87 -11.56 -28.26
N GLN A 11 27.77 -11.85 -27.57
CA GLN A 11 26.74 -10.84 -27.27
C GLN A 11 27.26 -9.78 -26.30
N ILE A 12 28.00 -10.18 -25.25
CA ILE A 12 28.68 -9.27 -24.33
C ILE A 12 29.67 -8.39 -25.08
N GLU A 13 30.51 -8.97 -25.90
CA GLU A 13 31.51 -8.24 -26.68
C GLU A 13 30.85 -7.20 -27.60
N LEU A 14 29.78 -7.57 -28.30
CA LEU A 14 29.03 -6.68 -29.19
C LEU A 14 28.45 -5.50 -28.39
N ASP A 15 27.83 -5.75 -27.24
CA ASP A 15 27.26 -4.71 -26.38
C ASP A 15 28.34 -3.74 -25.91
N LEU A 16 29.49 -4.24 -25.46
CA LEU A 16 30.62 -3.41 -25.03
C LEU A 16 31.22 -2.59 -26.17
N GLN A 17 31.28 -3.14 -27.41
CA GLN A 17 31.72 -2.40 -28.58
C GLN A 17 30.73 -1.29 -28.96
N ILE A 18 29.42 -1.55 -28.91
CA ILE A 18 28.39 -0.54 -29.14
C ILE A 18 28.53 0.57 -28.10
N PHE A 19 28.67 0.22 -26.83
CA PHE A 19 28.90 1.21 -25.78
C PHE A 19 30.14 2.08 -26.06
N ALA A 20 31.28 1.44 -26.32
CA ALA A 20 32.55 2.15 -26.51
C ALA A 20 32.57 3.07 -27.75
N ARG A 21 31.95 2.63 -28.86
CA ARG A 21 31.99 3.34 -30.14
C ARG A 21 30.93 4.42 -30.31
N TYR A 22 29.77 4.25 -29.71
CA TYR A 22 28.62 5.09 -29.96
C TYR A 22 28.11 5.80 -28.70
N LEU A 23 27.91 5.06 -27.58
CA LEU A 23 27.29 5.63 -26.40
C LEU A 23 28.27 6.47 -25.57
N ALA A 24 29.45 5.93 -25.28
CA ALA A 24 30.42 6.65 -24.47
C ALA A 24 30.88 7.97 -25.11
N PRO A 25 31.22 8.05 -26.44
CA PRO A 25 31.54 9.34 -27.07
C PRO A 25 30.37 10.31 -27.09
N ALA A 26 29.14 9.84 -27.36
CA ALA A 26 27.95 10.69 -27.37
C ALA A 26 27.63 11.33 -26.00
N LEU A 27 27.98 10.60 -24.92
CA LEU A 27 27.82 11.05 -23.54
C LEU A 27 29.04 11.77 -22.96
N GLY A 28 30.17 11.78 -23.68
CA GLY A 28 31.45 12.24 -23.13
C GLY A 28 31.95 11.37 -21.94
N ALA A 29 31.56 10.09 -21.89
CA ALA A 29 31.88 9.20 -20.78
C ALA A 29 33.34 8.69 -20.92
N THR A 30 34.18 8.99 -19.94
CA THR A 30 35.56 8.50 -19.83
C THR A 30 35.77 7.46 -18.75
N VAL A 31 34.77 7.29 -17.87
CA VAL A 31 34.79 6.33 -16.76
C VAL A 31 33.46 5.59 -16.69
N ARG A 32 33.50 4.27 -16.48
CA ARG A 32 32.31 3.44 -16.21
C ARG A 32 32.46 2.75 -14.87
N PHE A 33 31.47 2.97 -13.98
CA PHE A 33 31.40 2.34 -12.68
C PHE A 33 30.55 1.06 -12.76
N VAL A 34 31.05 -0.03 -12.15
CA VAL A 34 30.32 -1.29 -12.07
C VAL A 34 30.42 -1.88 -10.66
N GLY A 35 29.35 -2.50 -10.18
CA GLY A 35 29.39 -3.24 -8.92
C GLY A 35 30.04 -4.60 -9.07
N THR A 36 30.76 -5.08 -8.07
CA THR A 36 31.22 -6.47 -8.02
C THR A 36 30.05 -7.44 -8.07
N GLU A 37 30.21 -8.60 -8.70
CA GLU A 37 29.16 -9.62 -8.83
C GLU A 37 29.60 -10.97 -8.32
N PRO A 38 29.27 -11.31 -7.05
CA PRO A 38 29.71 -12.56 -6.45
C PRO A 38 28.85 -13.79 -6.84
N PHE A 39 27.61 -13.59 -7.34
CA PHE A 39 26.64 -14.68 -7.45
C PHE A 39 26.27 -15.05 -8.88
N ASP A 40 26.04 -14.07 -9.76
CA ASP A 40 25.65 -14.36 -11.15
C ASP A 40 26.86 -14.50 -12.06
N PRO A 41 27.15 -15.73 -12.57
CA PRO A 41 28.31 -15.97 -13.42
C PRO A 41 28.29 -15.15 -14.71
N LEU A 42 27.11 -14.89 -15.28
CA LEU A 42 26.98 -14.13 -16.52
C LEU A 42 27.36 -12.66 -16.32
N THR A 43 26.82 -12.03 -15.27
CA THR A 43 27.14 -10.64 -14.92
C THR A 43 28.61 -10.50 -14.50
N ARG A 44 29.16 -11.48 -13.78
CA ARG A 44 30.59 -11.51 -13.45
C ARG A 44 31.45 -11.51 -14.71
N ARG A 45 31.15 -12.41 -15.67
CA ARG A 45 31.86 -12.48 -16.94
C ARG A 45 31.73 -11.19 -17.75
N TYR A 46 30.53 -10.56 -17.71
CA TYR A 46 30.32 -9.26 -18.33
C TYR A 46 31.25 -8.19 -17.72
N ASN A 47 31.37 -8.14 -16.38
CA ASN A 47 32.26 -7.19 -15.69
C ASN A 47 33.75 -7.45 -16.03
N GLU A 48 34.16 -8.71 -16.08
CA GLU A 48 35.52 -9.11 -16.48
C GLU A 48 35.83 -8.60 -17.91
N MET A 49 34.97 -8.94 -18.87
CA MET A 49 35.13 -8.52 -20.26
C MET A 49 35.09 -6.99 -20.39
N MET A 50 34.27 -6.30 -19.63
CA MET A 50 34.22 -4.84 -19.58
C MET A 50 35.56 -4.25 -19.12
N THR A 51 36.15 -4.80 -18.07
CA THR A 51 37.46 -4.39 -17.54
C THR A 51 38.59 -4.66 -18.55
N GLU A 52 38.46 -5.68 -19.39
CA GLU A 52 39.45 -6.00 -20.42
C GLU A 52 39.30 -5.15 -21.72
N LEU A 53 38.07 -4.84 -22.12
CA LEU A 53 37.80 -4.26 -23.45
C LEU A 53 37.68 -2.73 -23.43
N LEU A 54 37.01 -2.12 -22.45
CA LEU A 54 36.74 -0.68 -22.43
C LEU A 54 38.01 0.19 -22.31
N PRO A 55 39.05 -0.19 -21.53
CA PRO A 55 40.29 0.57 -21.47
C PRO A 55 41.00 0.72 -22.82
N LYS A 56 40.84 -0.28 -23.73
CA LYS A 56 41.37 -0.20 -25.09
C LYS A 56 40.76 0.93 -25.94
N SER A 57 39.59 1.42 -25.51
CA SER A 57 38.87 2.55 -26.11
C SER A 57 38.97 3.84 -25.29
N GLY A 58 39.91 3.91 -24.33
CA GLY A 58 40.12 5.09 -23.48
C GLY A 58 39.06 5.29 -22.38
N ILE A 59 38.30 4.23 -22.03
CA ILE A 59 37.27 4.31 -21.00
C ILE A 59 37.76 3.51 -19.78
N GLU A 60 37.98 4.18 -18.65
CA GLU A 60 38.33 3.54 -17.40
C GLU A 60 37.14 2.75 -16.84
N VAL A 61 37.40 1.57 -16.27
CA VAL A 61 36.39 0.78 -15.58
C VAL A 61 36.75 0.69 -14.09
N VAL A 62 35.88 1.24 -13.26
CA VAL A 62 36.05 1.25 -11.80
C VAL A 62 35.06 0.29 -11.19
N GLN A 63 35.58 -0.80 -10.59
CA GLN A 63 34.76 -1.72 -9.81
C GLN A 63 34.52 -1.18 -8.40
N ILE A 64 33.25 -1.11 -8.00
CA ILE A 64 32.81 -0.71 -6.67
C ILE A 64 32.34 -1.93 -5.93
N GLU A 65 32.81 -2.15 -4.71
CA GLU A 65 32.30 -3.21 -3.86
C GLU A 65 30.81 -2.99 -3.55
N ARG A 66 30.03 -4.05 -3.65
CA ARG A 66 28.61 -4.00 -3.30
C ARG A 66 28.45 -3.72 -1.82
N LYS A 67 27.53 -2.82 -1.50
CA LYS A 67 27.09 -2.63 -0.12
C LYS A 67 26.41 -3.90 0.38
N GLU A 68 26.68 -4.24 1.62
CA GLU A 68 26.08 -5.38 2.29
C GLU A 68 25.20 -4.92 3.45
N LEU A 69 24.18 -5.71 3.74
CA LEU A 69 23.37 -5.61 4.94
C LEU A 69 23.26 -7.02 5.52
N GLU A 70 23.67 -7.21 6.79
CA GLU A 70 23.71 -8.51 7.46
C GLU A 70 24.54 -9.55 6.68
N GLU A 71 25.76 -9.16 6.28
CA GLU A 71 26.72 -9.99 5.52
C GLU A 71 26.16 -10.52 4.17
N LYS A 72 25.12 -9.88 3.65
CA LYS A 72 24.53 -10.23 2.37
C LYS A 72 24.47 -9.01 1.44
N PRO A 73 24.88 -9.14 0.18
CA PRO A 73 24.84 -8.05 -0.77
C PRO A 73 23.44 -7.50 -0.96
N ILE A 74 23.35 -6.18 -1.05
CA ILE A 74 22.13 -5.49 -1.44
C ILE A 74 21.89 -5.74 -2.93
N SER A 75 20.70 -6.24 -3.27
CA SER A 75 20.30 -6.49 -4.67
C SER A 75 18.83 -6.20 -4.92
N ALA A 76 18.51 -5.85 -6.17
CA ALA A 76 17.12 -5.61 -6.58
C ALA A 76 16.24 -6.86 -6.43
N SER A 77 16.79 -8.07 -6.66
CA SER A 77 16.07 -9.33 -6.45
C SER A 77 15.72 -9.57 -4.97
N ARG A 78 16.66 -9.29 -4.05
CA ARG A 78 16.41 -9.38 -2.61
C ARG A 78 15.37 -8.36 -2.14
N THR A 79 15.42 -7.13 -2.66
CA THR A 79 14.41 -6.10 -2.38
C THR A 79 13.02 -6.54 -2.86
N ARG A 80 12.91 -7.03 -4.11
CA ARG A 80 11.64 -7.55 -4.64
C ARG A 80 11.10 -8.71 -3.81
N ALA A 81 11.96 -9.66 -3.43
CA ALA A 81 11.56 -10.78 -2.58
C ALA A 81 11.00 -10.32 -1.21
N PHE A 82 11.55 -9.26 -0.60
CA PHE A 82 10.99 -8.70 0.62
C PHE A 82 9.64 -8.04 0.40
N ILE A 83 9.46 -7.31 -0.71
CA ILE A 83 8.17 -6.72 -1.09
C ILE A 83 7.12 -7.82 -1.30
N GLU A 84 7.41 -8.86 -2.07
CA GLU A 84 6.52 -10.00 -2.35
C GLU A 84 6.15 -10.77 -1.07
N ASN A 85 7.05 -10.84 -0.10
CA ASN A 85 6.81 -11.47 1.20
C ASN A 85 6.26 -10.50 2.26
N ASN A 86 5.79 -9.32 1.85
CA ASN A 86 5.17 -8.32 2.70
C ASN A 86 6.07 -7.86 3.87
N LYS A 87 7.39 -7.70 3.61
CA LYS A 87 8.41 -7.28 4.57
C LYS A 87 8.85 -5.83 4.28
N LEU A 88 8.02 -4.86 4.64
CA LEU A 88 8.20 -3.45 4.32
C LEU A 88 9.55 -2.91 4.81
N HIS A 89 9.85 -3.04 6.11
CA HIS A 89 11.08 -2.49 6.68
C HIS A 89 12.34 -3.09 6.06
N ALA A 90 12.37 -4.42 5.88
CA ALA A 90 13.48 -5.10 5.26
C ALA A 90 13.69 -4.64 3.79
N ALA A 91 12.61 -4.37 3.06
CA ALA A 91 12.69 -3.82 1.70
C ALA A 91 13.23 -2.38 1.71
N MET A 92 12.77 -1.54 2.66
CA MET A 92 13.19 -0.14 2.76
C MET A 92 14.66 0.01 3.16
N GLN A 93 15.20 -0.89 4.00
CA GLN A 93 16.61 -0.89 4.37
C GLN A 93 17.56 -1.21 3.20
N LEU A 94 17.07 -1.89 2.16
CA LEU A 94 17.87 -2.27 0.99
C LEU A 94 17.92 -1.21 -0.12
N VAL A 95 17.24 -0.07 0.06
CA VAL A 95 17.14 0.97 -0.97
C VAL A 95 17.57 2.32 -0.45
N PRO A 96 18.02 3.25 -1.34
CA PRO A 96 18.29 4.62 -0.94
C PRO A 96 17.06 5.31 -0.35
N PRO A 97 17.23 6.32 0.52
CA PRO A 97 16.12 7.09 1.08
C PRO A 97 15.15 7.63 0.02
N THR A 98 15.66 8.04 -1.14
CA THR A 98 14.86 8.51 -2.27
C THR A 98 13.90 7.47 -2.86
N THR A 99 14.16 6.17 -2.65
CA THR A 99 13.33 5.06 -3.14
C THR A 99 12.32 4.58 -2.08
N GLN A 100 12.58 4.81 -0.80
CA GLN A 100 11.72 4.36 0.31
C GLN A 100 10.26 4.82 0.18
N PRO A 101 9.96 6.10 -0.22
CA PRO A 101 8.59 6.55 -0.44
C PRO A 101 7.82 5.74 -1.48
N PHE A 102 8.49 5.27 -2.52
CA PHE A 102 7.85 4.44 -3.56
C PHE A 102 7.51 3.03 -3.05
N ILE A 103 8.32 2.48 -2.15
CA ILE A 103 8.03 1.20 -1.49
C ILE A 103 6.84 1.38 -0.55
N MET A 104 6.83 2.39 0.32
CA MET A 104 5.70 2.67 1.22
C MET A 104 4.39 2.85 0.44
N ALA A 105 4.41 3.67 -0.62
CA ALA A 105 3.26 3.88 -1.48
C ALA A 105 2.78 2.60 -2.17
N LYS A 106 3.69 1.70 -2.55
CA LYS A 106 3.32 0.39 -3.09
C LYS A 106 2.55 -0.43 -2.07
N PHE A 107 2.97 -0.47 -0.82
CA PHE A 107 2.25 -1.20 0.23
C PHE A 107 0.86 -0.60 0.51
N ALA A 108 0.70 0.72 0.44
CA ALA A 108 -0.62 1.36 0.55
C ALA A 108 -1.54 0.98 -0.63
N VAL A 109 -1.02 1.02 -1.85
CA VAL A 109 -1.76 0.60 -3.06
C VAL A 109 -2.09 -0.89 -3.03
N ASP A 110 -1.14 -1.74 -2.62
CA ASP A 110 -1.35 -3.19 -2.50
C ASP A 110 -2.41 -3.52 -1.43
N ALA A 111 -2.50 -2.73 -0.36
CA ALA A 111 -3.53 -2.90 0.66
C ALA A 111 -4.94 -2.61 0.12
N LEU A 112 -5.09 -1.52 -0.65
CA LEU A 112 -6.35 -1.21 -1.36
C LEU A 112 -6.68 -2.28 -2.40
N GLN A 113 -5.70 -2.73 -3.17
CA GLN A 113 -5.91 -3.76 -4.19
C GLN A 113 -6.28 -5.11 -3.56
N GLN A 114 -5.64 -5.49 -2.46
CA GLN A 114 -5.96 -6.73 -1.75
C GLN A 114 -7.37 -6.69 -1.15
N GLU A 115 -7.80 -5.53 -0.66
CA GLU A 115 -9.19 -5.34 -0.23
C GLU A 115 -10.14 -5.54 -1.42
N LEU A 116 -9.91 -4.84 -2.55
CA LEU A 116 -10.73 -4.93 -3.76
C LEU A 116 -10.79 -6.36 -4.34
N ASP A 117 -9.66 -7.08 -4.30
CA ASP A 117 -9.52 -8.45 -4.80
C ASP A 117 -10.18 -9.50 -3.92
N THR A 118 -10.51 -9.15 -2.67
CA THR A 118 -11.19 -10.06 -1.73
C THR A 118 -12.60 -10.31 -2.23
N THR A 119 -12.88 -11.55 -2.69
CA THR A 119 -14.13 -11.93 -3.38
C THR A 119 -14.61 -13.28 -2.87
N PRO A 120 -15.91 -13.46 -2.49
CA PRO A 120 -16.97 -12.46 -2.48
C PRO A 120 -16.95 -11.55 -1.24
N LYS A 121 -17.43 -10.30 -1.39
CA LYS A 121 -17.61 -9.35 -0.29
C LYS A 121 -19.06 -8.87 -0.20
N PRO A 122 -19.79 -9.18 0.86
CA PRO A 122 -21.21 -8.81 0.95
C PRO A 122 -21.46 -7.31 0.76
N GLY A 123 -22.21 -6.96 -0.28
CA GLY A 123 -22.65 -5.61 -0.64
C GLY A 123 -21.57 -4.66 -1.17
N LEU A 124 -20.33 -5.13 -1.32
CA LEU A 124 -19.18 -4.35 -1.79
C LEU A 124 -18.78 -4.73 -3.21
N VAL A 125 -18.15 -3.78 -3.89
CA VAL A 125 -17.58 -4.05 -5.24
C VAL A 125 -16.43 -5.05 -5.11
N ASP A 126 -16.47 -6.08 -5.93
CA ASP A 126 -15.41 -7.08 -6.06
C ASP A 126 -15.33 -7.65 -7.50
N LYS A 127 -14.66 -8.78 -7.70
CA LYS A 127 -14.53 -9.41 -9.03
C LYS A 127 -15.79 -10.08 -9.51
N ASP A 128 -16.71 -10.47 -8.61
CA ASP A 128 -17.95 -11.16 -8.98
C ASP A 128 -19.04 -10.16 -9.41
N ASN A 129 -19.12 -8.98 -8.76
CA ASN A 129 -20.15 -7.98 -9.05
C ASN A 129 -19.83 -6.57 -8.48
N SER A 130 -20.75 -5.62 -8.69
CA SER A 130 -20.65 -4.24 -8.20
C SER A 130 -21.21 -4.04 -6.78
N GLY A 131 -21.55 -5.09 -6.06
CA GLY A 131 -22.20 -4.97 -4.76
C GLY A 131 -23.52 -4.18 -4.83
N ALA A 132 -23.79 -3.39 -3.82
CA ALA A 132 -24.95 -2.50 -3.76
C ALA A 132 -24.73 -1.16 -4.53
N HIS A 133 -23.86 -1.13 -5.53
CA HIS A 133 -23.52 0.07 -6.29
C HIS A 133 -23.96 -0.03 -7.75
N THR A 134 -24.49 1.08 -8.28
CA THR A 134 -24.86 1.25 -9.69
C THR A 134 -23.92 2.21 -10.43
N ASP A 135 -23.07 2.90 -9.71
CA ASP A 135 -22.19 3.98 -10.16
C ASP A 135 -20.71 3.59 -10.19
N MET A 136 -20.36 2.42 -9.68
CA MET A 136 -18.97 1.92 -9.67
C MET A 136 -18.91 0.40 -9.86
N ASP A 137 -17.82 -0.04 -10.49
CA ASP A 137 -17.47 -1.44 -10.70
C ASP A 137 -16.01 -1.71 -10.33
N TYR A 138 -15.58 -2.97 -10.42
CA TYR A 138 -14.21 -3.39 -10.14
C TYR A 138 -13.17 -2.60 -10.97
N ILE A 139 -13.44 -2.37 -12.26
CA ILE A 139 -12.48 -1.68 -13.16
C ILE A 139 -12.33 -0.21 -12.75
N LEU A 140 -13.44 0.45 -12.40
CA LEU A 140 -13.43 1.84 -11.93
C LEU A 140 -12.67 1.96 -10.60
N MET A 141 -12.91 1.02 -9.66
CA MET A 141 -12.19 0.95 -8.39
C MET A 141 -10.69 0.75 -8.60
N GLU A 142 -10.29 -0.17 -9.48
CA GLU A 142 -8.87 -0.40 -9.81
C GLU A 142 -8.20 0.85 -10.43
N ARG A 143 -8.89 1.56 -11.33
CA ARG A 143 -8.40 2.84 -11.88
C ARG A 143 -8.23 3.90 -10.80
N SER A 144 -9.18 3.98 -9.88
CA SER A 144 -9.11 4.85 -8.73
C SER A 144 -7.86 4.57 -7.89
N ILE A 145 -7.62 3.32 -7.51
CA ILE A 145 -6.43 2.91 -6.74
C ILE A 145 -5.15 3.35 -7.46
N LYS A 146 -5.05 3.11 -8.77
CA LYS A 146 -3.88 3.52 -9.56
C LYS A 146 -3.67 5.04 -9.55
N SER A 147 -4.74 5.83 -9.56
CA SER A 147 -4.69 7.30 -9.52
C SER A 147 -4.17 7.86 -8.20
N LEU A 148 -4.35 7.13 -7.10
CA LEU A 148 -3.90 7.53 -5.75
C LEU A 148 -2.41 7.29 -5.51
N ARG A 149 -1.77 6.39 -6.27
CA ARG A 149 -0.36 6.02 -6.06
C ARG A 149 0.60 7.21 -5.99
N PRO A 150 0.58 8.20 -6.90
CA PRO A 150 1.48 9.35 -6.84
C PRO A 150 1.34 10.16 -5.55
N TYR A 151 0.14 10.21 -5.00
CA TYR A 151 -0.15 10.95 -3.79
C TYR A 151 0.31 10.21 -2.53
N PHE A 152 0.20 8.88 -2.48
CA PHE A 152 0.85 8.10 -1.43
C PHE A 152 2.37 8.24 -1.46
N VAL A 153 2.99 8.35 -2.65
CA VAL A 153 4.43 8.67 -2.77
C VAL A 153 4.71 10.04 -2.16
N ARG A 154 3.92 11.06 -2.48
CA ARG A 154 4.10 12.44 -1.95
C ARG A 154 3.89 12.51 -0.44
N LEU A 155 2.90 11.79 0.11
CA LEU A 155 2.68 11.68 1.55
C LEU A 155 3.85 11.00 2.26
N ALA A 156 4.40 9.94 1.66
CA ALA A 156 5.58 9.26 2.17
C ALA A 156 6.83 10.15 2.08
N GLN A 157 7.00 10.90 0.99
CA GLN A 157 8.09 11.88 0.84
C GLN A 157 7.98 13.01 1.86
N LEU A 158 6.75 13.51 2.11
CA LEU A 158 6.51 14.51 3.14
C LEU A 158 7.00 14.01 4.50
N GLY A 159 6.57 12.80 4.93
CA GLY A 159 7.01 12.22 6.20
C GLY A 159 8.53 12.05 6.29
N LEU A 160 9.19 11.70 5.18
CA LEU A 160 10.65 11.53 5.14
C LEU A 160 11.43 12.85 5.23
N SER A 161 10.87 13.97 4.75
CA SER A 161 11.61 15.20 4.45
C SER A 161 11.38 16.36 5.43
N VAL A 162 10.35 16.30 6.28
CA VAL A 162 10.03 17.41 7.21
C VAL A 162 10.43 17.08 8.64
N ASP A 163 10.97 18.06 9.36
CA ASP A 163 11.30 17.92 10.78
C ASP A 163 10.04 17.78 11.64
N GLN A 164 8.95 18.45 11.23
CA GLN A 164 7.64 18.37 11.90
C GLN A 164 6.54 18.12 10.87
N LEU A 165 5.81 17.02 11.06
CA LEU A 165 4.68 16.68 10.21
C LEU A 165 3.42 17.39 10.69
N THR A 166 2.83 18.24 9.84
CA THR A 166 1.62 19.01 10.18
C THR A 166 0.37 18.45 9.50
N THR A 167 -0.79 18.61 10.14
CA THR A 167 -2.09 18.30 9.54
C THR A 167 -2.30 19.05 8.23
N ALA A 168 -1.92 20.33 8.15
CA ALA A 168 -2.12 21.17 6.96
C ALA A 168 -1.39 20.61 5.74
N ASP A 169 -0.15 20.08 5.91
CA ASP A 169 0.61 19.50 4.82
C ASP A 169 -0.01 18.20 4.33
N VAL A 170 -0.44 17.34 5.25
CA VAL A 170 -1.13 16.08 4.93
C VAL A 170 -2.45 16.37 4.22
N GLN A 171 -3.24 17.33 4.73
CA GLN A 171 -4.52 17.75 4.17
C GLN A 171 -4.38 18.29 2.74
N ARG A 172 -3.38 19.13 2.48
CA ARG A 172 -3.12 19.69 1.15
C ARG A 172 -2.91 18.59 0.11
N ILE A 173 -2.08 17.59 0.42
CA ILE A 173 -1.86 16.45 -0.49
C ILE A 173 -3.12 15.59 -0.60
N GLY A 174 -3.86 15.40 0.49
CA GLY A 174 -5.11 14.65 0.51
C GLY A 174 -6.19 15.25 -0.39
N ILE A 175 -6.36 16.57 -0.38
CA ILE A 175 -7.31 17.29 -1.26
C ILE A 175 -6.94 17.11 -2.73
N GLU A 176 -5.66 17.20 -3.08
CA GLU A 176 -5.20 16.98 -4.45
C GLU A 176 -5.41 15.52 -4.89
N ALA A 177 -5.20 14.56 -3.97
CA ALA A 177 -5.43 13.14 -4.21
C ALA A 177 -6.92 12.84 -4.45
N GLU A 178 -7.80 13.40 -3.63
CA GLU A 178 -9.25 13.28 -3.80
C GLU A 178 -9.70 13.87 -5.13
N ALA A 179 -9.21 15.05 -5.49
CA ALA A 179 -9.50 15.66 -6.78
C ALA A 179 -9.02 14.80 -7.96
N ALA A 180 -7.87 14.13 -7.84
CA ALA A 180 -7.37 13.21 -8.87
C ALA A 180 -8.24 11.95 -8.97
N MET A 181 -8.65 11.39 -7.84
CA MET A 181 -9.59 10.27 -7.77
C MET A 181 -10.90 10.63 -8.46
N LEU A 182 -11.52 11.74 -8.09
CA LEU A 182 -12.80 12.19 -8.67
C LEU A 182 -12.69 12.45 -10.18
N ARG A 183 -11.60 13.01 -10.68
CA ARG A 183 -11.36 13.15 -12.13
C ARG A 183 -11.29 11.80 -12.83
N THR A 184 -10.57 10.83 -12.23
CA THR A 184 -10.39 9.49 -12.80
C THR A 184 -11.68 8.69 -12.81
N THR A 185 -12.55 8.90 -11.83
CA THR A 185 -13.80 8.18 -11.62
C THR A 185 -15.03 8.94 -12.12
N HIS A 186 -14.83 10.04 -12.85
CA HIS A 186 -15.91 10.89 -13.37
C HIS A 186 -16.88 11.38 -12.27
N GLY A 187 -16.32 11.77 -11.12
CA GLY A 187 -17.06 12.31 -9.98
C GLY A 187 -17.52 11.28 -8.96
N VAL A 188 -17.31 9.98 -9.20
CA VAL A 188 -17.70 8.93 -8.26
C VAL A 188 -16.70 8.85 -7.11
N ASN A 189 -17.21 8.92 -5.88
CA ASN A 189 -16.40 8.76 -4.66
C ASN A 189 -16.17 7.28 -4.36
N THR A 190 -15.00 6.76 -4.74
CA THR A 190 -14.64 5.35 -4.59
C THR A 190 -13.84 5.05 -3.31
N HIS A 191 -12.89 5.92 -2.92
CA HIS A 191 -11.89 5.63 -1.87
C HIS A 191 -11.61 6.81 -0.93
N ARG A 192 -12.55 7.79 -0.77
CA ARG A 192 -12.29 8.97 0.09
C ARG A 192 -11.92 8.58 1.53
N GLY A 193 -12.66 7.66 2.14
CA GLY A 193 -12.41 7.21 3.51
C GLY A 193 -11.09 6.47 3.64
N ALA A 194 -10.82 5.55 2.72
CA ALA A 194 -9.55 4.85 2.65
C ALA A 194 -8.36 5.81 2.42
N LEU A 195 -8.49 6.76 1.49
CA LEU A 195 -7.47 7.78 1.23
C LEU A 195 -7.14 8.59 2.50
N PHE A 196 -8.15 9.01 3.25
CA PHE A 196 -7.95 9.73 4.51
C PHE A 196 -7.19 8.86 5.53
N ALA A 197 -7.65 7.64 5.78
CA ALA A 197 -7.07 6.75 6.77
C ALA A 197 -5.64 6.29 6.40
N LEU A 198 -5.45 5.81 5.16
CA LEU A 198 -4.14 5.36 4.69
C LEU A 198 -3.18 6.55 4.50
N GLY A 199 -3.68 7.69 4.04
CA GLY A 199 -2.87 8.89 3.81
C GLY A 199 -2.19 9.40 5.07
N ILE A 200 -2.94 9.56 6.16
CA ILE A 200 -2.40 9.93 7.48
C ILE A 200 -1.39 8.88 7.95
N THR A 201 -1.75 7.60 7.82
CA THR A 201 -0.90 6.49 8.28
C THR A 201 0.43 6.43 7.52
N VAL A 202 0.41 6.60 6.19
CA VAL A 202 1.62 6.63 5.34
C VAL A 202 2.55 7.76 5.74
N ALA A 203 2.02 8.99 5.91
CA ALA A 203 2.82 10.15 6.31
C ALA A 203 3.42 9.96 7.71
N ALA A 204 2.60 9.53 8.68
CA ALA A 204 3.01 9.27 10.05
C ALA A 204 4.09 8.17 10.14
N ALA A 205 3.87 7.04 9.46
CA ALA A 205 4.81 5.92 9.47
C ALA A 205 6.17 6.30 8.86
N MET A 206 6.17 7.07 7.77
CA MET A 206 7.43 7.51 7.15
C MET A 206 8.17 8.52 8.00
N TRP A 207 7.45 9.43 8.69
CA TRP A 207 8.07 10.35 9.62
C TRP A 207 8.72 9.60 10.79
N LEU A 208 8.00 8.67 11.41
CA LEU A 208 8.53 7.83 12.50
C LEU A 208 9.75 7.02 12.04
N TYR A 209 9.67 6.40 10.88
CA TYR A 209 10.77 5.64 10.28
C TYR A 209 12.04 6.50 10.09
N ALA A 210 11.87 7.75 9.65
CA ALA A 210 12.99 8.65 9.41
C ALA A 210 13.61 9.21 10.70
N HIS A 211 12.79 9.50 11.72
CA HIS A 211 13.20 10.28 12.89
C HIS A 211 13.35 9.45 14.19
N GLU A 212 12.71 8.28 14.28
CA GLU A 212 12.73 7.46 15.49
C GLU A 212 13.44 6.10 15.32
N GLY A 213 14.22 5.89 14.24
CA GLY A 213 15.19 4.79 14.17
C GLY A 213 14.83 3.60 13.28
N HIS A 214 14.20 3.83 12.15
CA HIS A 214 13.93 2.82 11.11
C HIS A 214 13.01 1.65 11.53
N GLU A 215 12.40 1.73 12.69
CA GLU A 215 11.40 0.80 13.17
C GLU A 215 10.18 1.60 13.69
N VAL A 216 9.00 1.31 13.13
CA VAL A 216 7.77 2.00 13.51
C VAL A 216 7.12 1.26 14.68
N ARG A 217 7.11 1.88 15.85
CA ARG A 217 6.45 1.33 17.05
C ARG A 217 4.95 1.61 17.02
N LYS A 218 4.17 0.61 17.48
CA LYS A 218 2.70 0.65 17.51
C LYS A 218 2.17 1.88 18.24
N ASP A 219 2.64 2.10 19.48
CA ASP A 219 2.21 3.20 20.34
C ASP A 219 2.47 4.58 19.71
N ARG A 220 3.65 4.74 19.10
CA ARG A 220 4.02 5.97 18.43
C ARG A 220 3.22 6.22 17.15
N LEU A 221 2.97 5.17 16.35
CA LEU A 221 2.15 5.30 15.15
C LEU A 221 0.71 5.69 15.51
N GLN A 222 0.13 5.05 16.52
CA GLN A 222 -1.21 5.36 17.00
C GLN A 222 -1.30 6.80 17.49
N GLN A 223 -0.37 7.25 18.33
CA GLN A 223 -0.31 8.62 18.83
C GLN A 223 -0.19 9.64 17.69
N MET A 224 0.68 9.39 16.74
CA MET A 224 0.90 10.31 15.62
C MET A 224 -0.32 10.42 14.69
N ILE A 225 -1.01 9.29 14.47
CA ILE A 225 -2.31 9.31 13.76
C ILE A 225 -3.32 10.20 14.50
N GLN A 226 -3.43 10.06 15.83
CA GLN A 226 -4.31 10.86 16.66
C GLN A 226 -4.00 12.36 16.54
N GLU A 227 -2.72 12.74 16.70
CA GLU A 227 -2.26 14.12 16.63
C GLU A 227 -2.57 14.77 15.28
N ILE A 228 -2.28 14.07 14.16
CA ILE A 228 -2.57 14.56 12.82
C ILE A 228 -4.08 14.65 12.59
N ALA A 229 -4.84 13.63 12.98
CA ALA A 229 -6.28 13.56 12.78
C ALA A 229 -7.04 14.65 13.58
N ALA A 230 -6.58 14.96 14.80
CA ALA A 230 -7.17 15.99 15.64
C ALA A 230 -7.12 17.39 15.01
N GLY A 231 -6.08 17.67 14.20
CA GLY A 231 -5.94 18.94 13.50
C GLY A 231 -6.88 19.13 12.30
N PHE A 232 -7.49 18.07 11.78
CA PHE A 232 -8.50 18.21 10.71
C PHE A 232 -9.79 18.84 11.27
N PRO A 233 -10.39 19.82 10.58
CA PRO A 233 -11.68 20.34 10.99
C PRO A 233 -12.76 19.25 10.95
N PRO A 234 -13.80 19.35 11.79
CA PRO A 234 -14.98 18.51 11.64
C PRO A 234 -15.53 18.66 10.21
N SER A 235 -15.85 17.55 9.56
CA SER A 235 -16.44 17.59 8.23
C SER A 235 -17.88 18.10 8.33
N ALA A 236 -18.23 19.15 7.56
CA ALA A 236 -19.59 19.70 7.54
C ALA A 236 -20.43 19.16 6.36
N ASP A 237 -19.79 18.85 5.23
CA ASP A 237 -20.47 18.65 3.95
C ASP A 237 -20.29 17.23 3.37
N THR A 238 -20.23 16.21 4.23
CA THR A 238 -20.16 14.81 3.76
C THR A 238 -21.32 13.99 4.31
N HIS A 239 -21.76 12.97 3.54
CA HIS A 239 -22.78 12.01 4.00
C HIS A 239 -22.41 11.39 5.36
N GLY A 240 -21.13 11.10 5.59
CA GLY A 240 -20.63 10.62 6.89
C GLY A 240 -20.85 11.63 8.00
N ALA A 241 -20.64 12.93 7.77
CA ALA A 241 -20.86 13.98 8.77
C ALA A 241 -22.35 14.13 9.14
N GLU A 242 -23.26 14.00 8.17
CA GLU A 242 -24.70 14.01 8.43
C GLU A 242 -25.12 12.83 9.34
N VAL A 243 -24.56 11.64 9.08
CA VAL A 243 -24.82 10.44 9.88
C VAL A 243 -24.26 10.59 11.29
N VAL A 244 -23.02 11.08 11.42
CA VAL A 244 -22.37 11.34 12.73
C VAL A 244 -23.24 12.28 13.58
N ALA A 245 -23.76 13.35 12.98
CA ALA A 245 -24.61 14.32 13.68
C ALA A 245 -25.97 13.74 14.09
N LYS A 246 -26.59 12.93 13.22
CA LYS A 246 -27.95 12.38 13.43
C LYS A 246 -27.96 11.13 14.31
N ALA A 247 -27.07 10.18 14.01
CA ALA A 247 -27.05 8.87 14.66
C ALA A 247 -26.10 8.79 15.86
N ARG A 248 -25.28 9.82 16.10
CA ARG A 248 -24.24 9.87 17.15
C ARG A 248 -23.25 8.70 17.06
N VAL A 249 -22.91 8.28 15.83
CA VAL A 249 -21.91 7.26 15.54
C VAL A 249 -20.59 7.91 15.11
N LYS A 250 -19.48 7.19 15.21
CA LYS A 250 -18.17 7.69 14.83
C LYS A 250 -17.95 7.57 13.32
N GLY A 251 -17.53 8.64 12.67
CA GLY A 251 -17.11 8.65 11.28
C GLY A 251 -15.61 8.34 11.13
N ALA A 252 -15.11 8.48 9.90
CA ALA A 252 -13.70 8.21 9.60
C ALA A 252 -12.74 9.10 10.41
N ARG A 253 -13.10 10.41 10.58
CA ARG A 253 -12.29 11.35 11.35
C ARG A 253 -12.29 11.01 12.84
N GLU A 254 -13.45 10.76 13.44
CA GLU A 254 -13.58 10.45 14.86
C GLU A 254 -12.82 9.17 15.22
N ASN A 255 -12.87 8.14 14.39
CA ASN A 255 -12.07 6.91 14.56
C ASN A 255 -10.56 7.18 14.49
N ALA A 256 -10.12 8.07 13.59
CA ALA A 256 -8.72 8.48 13.50
C ALA A 256 -8.25 9.30 14.69
N VAL A 257 -9.08 10.24 15.17
CA VAL A 257 -8.80 11.05 16.38
C VAL A 257 -8.68 10.17 17.62
N GLU A 258 -9.42 9.09 17.71
CA GLU A 258 -9.25 8.07 18.77
C GLU A 258 -8.05 7.15 18.52
N GLY A 259 -7.40 7.22 17.36
CA GLY A 259 -6.24 6.38 16.98
C GLY A 259 -6.61 4.95 16.63
N TYR A 260 -7.81 4.71 16.12
CA TYR A 260 -8.27 3.40 15.67
C TYR A 260 -8.08 2.28 16.73
N PRO A 261 -8.60 2.38 17.95
CA PRO A 261 -8.33 1.44 19.03
C PRO A 261 -8.69 0.00 18.63
N ASP A 262 -9.84 -0.23 18.00
CA ASP A 262 -10.27 -1.56 17.56
C ASP A 262 -9.31 -2.17 16.51
N LEU A 263 -8.71 -1.35 15.67
CA LEU A 263 -7.73 -1.82 14.69
C LEU A 263 -6.46 -2.31 15.39
N PHE A 264 -5.92 -1.55 16.31
CA PHE A 264 -4.65 -1.89 16.97
C PHE A 264 -4.81 -3.02 17.99
N GLU A 265 -5.95 -3.13 18.66
CA GLU A 265 -6.18 -4.08 19.74
C GLU A 265 -6.91 -5.36 19.27
N THR A 266 -7.69 -5.30 18.19
CA THR A 266 -8.55 -6.41 17.78
C THR A 266 -8.28 -6.83 16.33
N TRP A 267 -8.52 -5.96 15.35
CA TRP A 267 -8.50 -6.36 13.92
C TRP A 267 -7.10 -6.68 13.42
N GLY A 268 -6.10 -5.89 13.78
CA GLY A 268 -4.70 -6.15 13.42
C GLY A 268 -4.16 -7.44 14.03
N PRO A 269 -4.27 -7.67 15.34
CA PRO A 269 -3.94 -8.97 15.95
C PRO A 269 -4.69 -10.14 15.33
N TYR A 270 -5.99 -9.99 15.06
CA TYR A 270 -6.81 -11.02 14.42
C TYR A 270 -6.30 -11.32 12.99
N TYR A 271 -6.03 -10.28 12.19
CA TYR A 271 -5.46 -10.42 10.86
C TYR A 271 -4.10 -11.13 10.89
N ARG A 272 -3.22 -10.84 11.86
CA ARG A 272 -1.94 -11.53 12.04
C ARG A 272 -2.10 -13.00 12.41
N LYS A 273 -3.04 -13.32 13.29
CA LYS A 273 -3.34 -14.70 13.69
C LYS A 273 -3.74 -15.58 12.50
N LEU A 274 -4.40 -15.00 11.52
CA LEU A 274 -4.89 -15.70 10.31
C LEU A 274 -3.88 -15.73 9.16
N ARG A 275 -2.57 -15.57 9.41
CA ARG A 275 -1.57 -15.44 8.34
C ARG A 275 -1.54 -16.61 7.34
N GLU A 276 -1.87 -17.81 7.76
CA GLU A 276 -1.91 -19.03 6.93
C GLU A 276 -3.33 -19.36 6.39
N ASP A 277 -4.34 -18.60 6.78
CA ASP A 277 -5.71 -18.81 6.32
C ASP A 277 -5.91 -18.15 4.95
N PRO A 278 -6.29 -18.90 3.89
CA PRO A 278 -6.55 -18.34 2.56
C PRO A 278 -7.72 -17.35 2.56
N HIS A 279 -8.59 -17.39 3.56
CA HIS A 279 -9.72 -16.49 3.73
C HIS A 279 -9.48 -15.39 4.77
N ARG A 280 -8.22 -15.10 5.05
CA ARG A 280 -7.79 -14.11 6.04
C ARG A 280 -8.50 -12.76 5.91
N ALA A 281 -8.55 -12.21 4.68
CA ALA A 281 -9.18 -10.92 4.41
C ALA A 281 -10.70 -10.98 4.63
N HIS A 282 -11.39 -12.02 4.14
CA HIS A 282 -12.81 -12.20 4.35
C HIS A 282 -13.19 -12.28 5.84
N ARG A 283 -12.46 -13.11 6.61
CA ARG A 283 -12.71 -13.25 8.05
C ARG A 283 -12.45 -11.95 8.81
N THR A 284 -11.42 -11.21 8.38
CA THR A 284 -11.11 -9.91 9.00
C THR A 284 -12.17 -8.87 8.64
N LEU A 285 -12.65 -8.84 7.39
CA LEU A 285 -13.76 -7.98 6.98
C LEU A 285 -15.01 -8.26 7.82
N LEU A 286 -15.42 -9.53 7.97
CA LEU A 286 -16.56 -9.91 8.83
C LEU A 286 -16.35 -9.51 10.29
N LYS A 287 -15.10 -9.64 10.79
CA LYS A 287 -14.78 -9.20 12.15
C LYS A 287 -14.93 -7.68 12.29
N ILE A 288 -14.48 -6.89 11.32
CA ILE A 288 -14.66 -5.45 11.29
C ILE A 288 -16.15 -5.11 11.21
N MET A 289 -16.89 -5.71 10.29
CA MET A 289 -18.35 -5.50 10.12
C MET A 289 -19.14 -5.83 11.41
N SER A 290 -18.70 -6.82 12.18
CA SER A 290 -19.36 -7.18 13.44
C SER A 290 -19.13 -6.17 14.58
N MET A 291 -18.21 -5.20 14.41
CA MET A 291 -17.82 -4.25 15.45
C MET A 291 -18.03 -2.80 15.04
N LEU A 292 -17.68 -2.43 13.80
CA LEU A 292 -17.70 -1.05 13.33
C LEU A 292 -19.14 -0.56 13.11
N GLN A 293 -19.42 0.64 13.56
CA GLN A 293 -20.63 1.40 13.20
C GLN A 293 -20.38 2.08 11.86
N ASP A 294 -20.66 1.40 10.75
CA ASP A 294 -20.34 1.88 9.41
C ASP A 294 -21.31 2.97 8.94
N THR A 295 -20.81 4.20 8.82
CA THR A 295 -21.61 5.37 8.43
C THR A 295 -22.24 5.24 7.05
N ASN A 296 -21.68 4.42 6.12
CA ASN A 296 -22.29 4.20 4.82
C ASN A 296 -23.57 3.35 4.94
N ILE A 297 -23.59 2.36 5.84
CA ILE A 297 -24.79 1.57 6.08
C ILE A 297 -25.88 2.48 6.66
N TYR A 298 -25.56 3.25 7.70
CA TYR A 298 -26.51 4.22 8.30
C TYR A 298 -27.05 5.23 7.28
N TYR A 299 -26.22 5.70 6.35
CA TYR A 299 -26.63 6.67 5.32
C TYR A 299 -27.55 6.03 4.27
N ARG A 300 -27.24 4.82 3.84
CA ARG A 300 -27.96 4.13 2.74
C ARG A 300 -29.24 3.45 3.22
N THR A 301 -29.32 3.14 4.50
CA THR A 301 -30.44 2.44 5.14
C THR A 301 -30.86 3.17 6.42
N ASP A 302 -30.74 2.53 7.58
CA ASP A 302 -31.09 3.07 8.90
C ASP A 302 -30.26 2.39 10.02
N ALA A 303 -30.50 2.82 11.28
CA ALA A 303 -29.79 2.29 12.45
C ALA A 303 -30.15 0.83 12.77
N GLU A 304 -31.38 0.41 12.51
CA GLU A 304 -31.83 -0.96 12.74
C GLU A 304 -31.12 -1.91 11.79
N THR A 305 -31.09 -1.57 10.51
CA THR A 305 -30.36 -2.33 9.49
C THR A 305 -28.87 -2.41 9.79
N ALA A 306 -28.26 -1.32 10.24
CA ALA A 306 -26.85 -1.32 10.63
C ALA A 306 -26.55 -2.29 11.78
N GLU A 307 -27.44 -2.37 12.77
CA GLU A 307 -27.30 -3.33 13.88
C GLU A 307 -27.52 -4.76 13.44
N ILE A 308 -28.49 -5.03 12.55
CA ILE A 308 -28.71 -6.35 11.95
C ILE A 308 -27.45 -6.80 11.18
N VAL A 309 -26.84 -5.92 10.40
CA VAL A 309 -25.59 -6.21 9.67
C VAL A 309 -24.46 -6.57 10.62
N ARG A 310 -24.30 -5.87 11.74
CA ARG A 310 -23.27 -6.17 12.74
C ARG A 310 -23.47 -7.56 13.34
N GLN A 311 -24.70 -7.89 13.74
CA GLN A 311 -25.03 -9.18 14.35
C GLN A 311 -24.89 -10.33 13.35
N SER A 312 -25.42 -10.17 12.14
CA SER A 312 -25.33 -11.19 11.08
C SER A 312 -23.88 -11.44 10.65
N SER A 313 -23.05 -10.39 10.55
CA SER A 313 -21.63 -10.52 10.26
C SER A 313 -20.87 -11.32 11.33
N GLY A 314 -21.22 -11.14 12.60
CA GLY A 314 -20.70 -11.95 13.70
C GLY A 314 -21.11 -13.43 13.60
N GLN A 315 -22.33 -13.71 13.20
CA GLN A 315 -22.81 -15.08 12.97
C GLN A 315 -22.14 -15.72 11.73
N LEU A 316 -22.01 -14.97 10.63
CA LEU A 316 -21.29 -15.41 9.43
C LEU A 316 -19.82 -15.73 9.73
N LEU A 317 -19.16 -14.95 10.59
CA LEU A 317 -17.80 -15.22 11.00
C LEU A 317 -17.67 -16.55 11.77
N GLN A 318 -18.64 -16.87 12.64
CA GLN A 318 -18.64 -18.12 13.40
C GLN A 318 -18.89 -19.35 12.51
N ARG A 319 -19.72 -19.20 11.47
CA ARG A 319 -20.13 -20.27 10.54
C ARG A 319 -19.58 -20.03 9.13
N PHE A 320 -18.34 -19.54 9.06
CA PHE A 320 -17.74 -19.06 7.82
C PHE A 320 -17.75 -20.12 6.72
N SER A 321 -18.31 -19.76 5.57
CA SER A 321 -18.14 -20.44 4.30
C SER A 321 -18.22 -19.43 3.14
N VAL A 322 -17.59 -19.73 2.01
CA VAL A 322 -17.68 -18.87 0.81
C VAL A 322 -19.13 -18.80 0.30
N ASN A 323 -19.89 -19.88 0.40
CA ASN A 323 -21.30 -19.90 -0.01
C ASN A 323 -22.15 -18.98 0.87
N SER A 324 -21.96 -18.99 2.19
CA SER A 324 -22.70 -18.09 3.08
C SER A 324 -22.35 -16.61 2.83
N LEU A 325 -21.13 -16.31 2.38
CA LEU A 325 -20.79 -14.95 1.93
C LEU A 325 -21.53 -14.54 0.67
N ARG A 326 -21.68 -15.44 -0.33
CA ARG A 326 -22.47 -15.17 -1.55
C ARG A 326 -23.96 -14.97 -1.26
N GLU A 327 -24.51 -15.74 -0.34
CA GLU A 327 -25.89 -15.57 0.11
C GLU A 327 -26.07 -14.19 0.78
N ALA A 328 -25.15 -13.82 1.67
CA ALA A 328 -25.15 -12.50 2.31
C ALA A 328 -24.94 -11.36 1.31
N ASP A 329 -24.10 -11.55 0.30
CA ASP A 329 -23.90 -10.57 -0.78
C ASP A 329 -25.19 -10.30 -1.55
N ALA A 330 -25.88 -11.35 -2.00
CA ALA A 330 -27.19 -11.23 -2.66
C ALA A 330 -28.22 -10.53 -1.78
N GLU A 331 -28.22 -10.77 -0.47
CA GLU A 331 -29.10 -10.10 0.49
C GLU A 331 -28.76 -8.62 0.64
N PHE A 332 -27.47 -8.27 0.80
CA PHE A 332 -27.01 -6.91 0.93
C PHE A 332 -27.30 -6.08 -0.30
N ILE A 333 -27.09 -6.65 -1.51
CA ILE A 333 -27.44 -6.00 -2.78
C ILE A 333 -28.93 -5.68 -2.83
N ARG A 334 -29.80 -6.62 -2.50
CA ARG A 334 -31.26 -6.42 -2.51
C ARG A 334 -31.72 -5.31 -1.57
N HIS A 335 -31.05 -5.14 -0.45
CA HIS A 335 -31.38 -4.15 0.58
C HIS A 335 -30.54 -2.87 0.52
N ASN A 336 -29.78 -2.66 -0.58
CA ASN A 336 -28.92 -1.48 -0.77
C ASN A 336 -27.90 -1.27 0.35
N ILE A 337 -27.42 -2.36 0.96
CA ILE A 337 -26.42 -2.33 2.05
C ILE A 337 -25.02 -2.37 1.47
N SER A 338 -24.19 -1.35 1.79
CA SER A 338 -22.77 -1.30 1.39
C SER A 338 -21.92 -0.93 2.61
N PRO A 339 -21.13 -1.87 3.17
CA PRO A 339 -20.26 -1.63 4.29
C PRO A 339 -18.91 -1.00 3.86
N GLY A 340 -18.95 0.16 3.19
CA GLY A 340 -17.77 0.82 2.62
C GLY A 340 -16.74 1.25 3.67
N GLY A 341 -17.19 1.71 4.84
CA GLY A 341 -16.28 2.04 5.94
C GLY A 341 -15.55 0.81 6.48
N CYS A 342 -16.19 -0.38 6.47
CA CYS A 342 -15.52 -1.63 6.83
C CYS A 342 -14.45 -2.03 5.80
N ALA A 343 -14.67 -1.78 4.51
CA ALA A 343 -13.70 -1.99 3.45
C ALA A 343 -12.47 -1.07 3.63
N ASP A 344 -12.70 0.22 3.93
CA ASP A 344 -11.63 1.18 4.25
C ASP A 344 -10.78 0.68 5.44
N MET A 345 -11.42 0.19 6.49
CA MET A 345 -10.72 -0.33 7.68
C MET A 345 -10.01 -1.66 7.41
N LEU A 346 -10.48 -2.49 6.49
CA LEU A 346 -9.74 -3.68 6.05
C LEU A 346 -8.45 -3.27 5.33
N SER A 347 -8.52 -2.32 4.41
CA SER A 347 -7.34 -1.78 3.71
C SER A 347 -6.33 -1.19 4.70
N LEU A 348 -6.79 -0.40 5.67
CA LEU A 348 -5.94 0.15 6.72
C LEU A 348 -5.32 -0.94 7.61
N THR A 349 -6.09 -1.99 7.95
CA THR A 349 -5.60 -3.13 8.73
C THR A 349 -4.48 -3.87 8.00
N ILE A 350 -4.61 -4.07 6.69
CA ILE A 350 -3.59 -4.71 5.85
C ILE A 350 -2.31 -3.86 5.85
N LEU A 351 -2.42 -2.55 5.61
CA LEU A 351 -1.27 -1.65 5.59
C LEU A 351 -0.55 -1.58 6.94
N ILE A 352 -1.28 -1.37 8.04
CA ILE A 352 -0.68 -1.26 9.38
C ILE A 352 0.01 -2.57 9.78
N ASN A 353 -0.53 -3.72 9.40
CA ASN A 353 0.14 -4.99 9.64
C ASN A 353 1.42 -5.19 8.82
N ALA A 354 1.58 -4.53 7.68
CA ALA A 354 2.84 -4.49 6.95
C ALA A 354 3.85 -3.52 7.59
N ILE A 355 3.38 -2.40 8.13
CA ILE A 355 4.21 -1.39 8.81
C ILE A 355 4.75 -1.89 10.16
N LEU A 356 3.97 -2.64 10.93
CA LEU A 356 4.31 -3.07 12.29
C LEU A 356 4.96 -4.47 12.37
N ARG A 357 5.54 -4.96 11.27
CA ARG A 357 6.18 -6.28 11.19
C ARG A 357 7.69 -6.23 11.27
#